data_6531c9c2147ef11c00650196bcd76b7a
#
_entry.id   6531c9c2147ef11c00650196bcd76b7a
#
_cell.length_a   1.000
_cell.length_b   1.000
_cell.length_c   1.000
_cell.angle_alpha   90.00
_cell.angle_beta   90.00
_cell.angle_gamma   90.00
#
_symmetry.space_group_name_H-M   'P 1'
#
loop_
_entity.id
_entity.type
_entity.pdbx_description
1 polymer ?
#
loop_
_entity_poly.entity_id
_entity_poly.type
_entity_poly.pdbx_seq_one_letter_code
_entity_poly.pdbx_strand_id
1 'polypeptide(L)'
;MRRQVLALLLALPLVSCGDEAVRAPFAESRTPPSLAVRFQPPPGWAWGYVKVGDDGVQRYGVSTTPNAPRGQILILPGYGEPAEVWFETARDLNARGYTVWVLERQGQGGSERASPWRDLGHVSSFAPDVTATKAMVRAVIRPNGRDPFAVLGHGDGGLVALRAAEEGLRADSLILSSPNFDIADLPRPKSELIRIARWARSLKLGFLRYPGQAGWKRDAGVDGALSHDKARGGVQQAWQLANPDLRMGAPSLAWYAAFYDAVDAVGRDLKRVRVPVVMLDAGQDSKVLPAPQRTVCAALPACVETRYPTARHALHLAADSVRGPWLAAIDDTVSAPMAYPPPRR
;
A
#
# COMPACT_ATOMS: atom_id res chain seq x y z
N MET A 1 -49.41 -23.07 45.10
CA MET A 1 -49.01 -23.04 43.68
C MET A 1 -47.65 -22.38 43.55
N ARG A 2 -46.57 -23.18 43.46
CA ARG A 2 -45.16 -22.65 43.31
C ARG A 2 -44.87 -22.66 41.82
N ARG A 3 -44.62 -21.47 41.26
CA ARG A 3 -44.12 -21.29 39.91
C ARG A 3 -42.60 -21.58 39.89
N GLN A 4 -42.20 -22.68 39.29
CA GLN A 4 -40.80 -22.92 38.96
C GLN A 4 -40.44 -22.12 37.69
N VAL A 5 -39.50 -21.17 37.84
CA VAL A 5 -38.86 -20.48 36.72
C VAL A 5 -37.71 -21.36 36.24
N LEU A 6 -37.91 -21.94 35.08
CA LEU A 6 -36.88 -22.72 34.39
C LEU A 6 -35.89 -21.74 33.73
N ALA A 7 -34.72 -21.56 34.31
CA ALA A 7 -33.62 -20.80 33.70
C ALA A 7 -32.95 -21.67 32.62
N LEU A 8 -33.24 -21.37 31.37
CA LEU A 8 -32.56 -21.97 30.22
C LEU A 8 -31.17 -21.34 30.10
N LEU A 9 -30.14 -21.98 30.67
CA LEU A 9 -28.74 -21.66 30.41
C LEU A 9 -28.41 -22.10 28.97
N LEU A 10 -28.42 -21.17 28.02
CA LEU A 10 -27.79 -21.34 26.72
C LEU A 10 -26.27 -21.49 26.93
N ALA A 11 -25.79 -22.70 26.99
CA ALA A 11 -24.38 -23.00 26.83
C ALA A 11 -24.01 -22.71 25.37
N LEU A 12 -23.55 -21.47 25.08
CA LEU A 12 -22.82 -21.20 23.86
C LEU A 12 -21.56 -22.07 23.89
N PRO A 13 -21.31 -22.91 22.89
CA PRO A 13 -20.03 -23.56 22.76
C PRO A 13 -18.99 -22.43 22.63
N LEU A 14 -18.12 -22.30 23.61
CA LEU A 14 -16.84 -21.64 23.44
C LEU A 14 -16.11 -22.45 22.37
N VAL A 15 -16.34 -22.11 21.10
CA VAL A 15 -15.42 -22.48 20.04
C VAL A 15 -14.12 -21.83 20.50
N SER A 16 -13.22 -22.64 21.03
CA SER A 16 -11.82 -22.30 21.20
C SER A 16 -11.39 -21.77 19.82
N CYS A 17 -11.30 -20.44 19.69
CA CYS A 17 -10.49 -19.85 18.65
C CYS A 17 -9.09 -20.38 18.95
N GLY A 18 -8.76 -21.52 18.31
CA GLY A 18 -7.41 -22.02 18.29
C GLY A 18 -6.52 -20.83 17.93
N ASP A 19 -5.37 -20.74 18.56
CA ASP A 19 -4.30 -19.82 18.17
C ASP A 19 -4.18 -19.89 16.65
N GLU A 20 -4.81 -18.93 15.94
CA GLU A 20 -4.60 -18.81 14.52
C GLU A 20 -3.17 -18.32 14.38
N ALA A 21 -2.34 -19.28 14.07
CA ALA A 21 -0.94 -19.12 13.90
C ALA A 21 -0.70 -17.93 12.98
N VAL A 22 0.06 -16.97 13.47
CA VAL A 22 0.67 -15.92 12.65
C VAL A 22 1.20 -16.60 11.40
N ARG A 23 0.66 -16.24 10.23
CA ARG A 23 1.14 -16.81 8.98
C ARG A 23 2.48 -16.23 8.67
N ALA A 24 3.49 -17.12 8.63
CA ALA A 24 4.85 -16.78 8.28
C ALA A 24 4.92 -16.10 6.90
N PRO A 25 5.84 -15.16 6.72
CA PRO A 25 6.11 -14.59 5.41
C PRO A 25 6.61 -15.68 4.44
N PHE A 26 6.36 -15.49 3.15
CA PHE A 26 6.85 -16.39 2.11
C PHE A 26 7.58 -15.61 1.01
N ALA A 27 8.64 -16.19 0.45
CA ALA A 27 9.46 -15.55 -0.56
C ALA A 27 8.77 -15.58 -1.93
N GLU A 28 8.47 -16.75 -2.45
CA GLU A 28 8.07 -16.92 -3.84
C GLU A 28 6.59 -17.23 -4.00
N SER A 29 6.00 -16.66 -5.04
CA SER A 29 4.66 -16.94 -5.49
C SER A 29 4.70 -17.80 -6.75
N ARG A 30 3.73 -18.69 -6.88
CA ARG A 30 3.56 -19.49 -8.10
C ARG A 30 3.06 -18.59 -9.23
N THR A 31 3.80 -18.54 -10.34
CA THR A 31 3.40 -17.79 -11.54
C THR A 31 2.05 -18.28 -12.07
N PRO A 32 1.08 -17.37 -12.29
CA PRO A 32 -0.19 -17.73 -12.88
C PRO A 32 -0.01 -18.37 -14.26
N PRO A 33 -0.78 -19.43 -14.61
CA PRO A 33 -0.73 -20.00 -15.94
C PRO A 33 -1.14 -18.95 -17.00
N SER A 34 -0.45 -18.97 -18.14
CA SER A 34 -0.72 -18.07 -19.28
C SER A 34 -0.54 -16.57 -19.01
N LEU A 35 0.12 -16.20 -17.92
CA LEU A 35 0.44 -14.80 -17.64
C LEU A 35 1.50 -14.29 -18.62
N ALA A 36 1.23 -13.17 -19.29
CA ALA A 36 2.19 -12.57 -20.23
C ALA A 36 3.52 -12.25 -19.54
N VAL A 37 4.64 -12.46 -20.27
CA VAL A 37 6.01 -12.33 -19.73
C VAL A 37 6.27 -10.98 -19.06
N ARG A 38 5.69 -9.90 -19.58
CA ARG A 38 5.82 -8.56 -18.96
C ARG A 38 5.32 -8.48 -17.53
N PHE A 39 4.41 -9.34 -17.13
CA PHE A 39 3.82 -9.41 -15.76
C PHE A 39 4.49 -10.46 -14.87
N GLN A 40 5.48 -11.18 -15.38
CA GLN A 40 6.28 -12.13 -14.62
C GLN A 40 7.47 -11.41 -13.95
N PRO A 41 8.13 -12.02 -12.97
CA PRO A 41 9.29 -11.42 -12.32
C PRO A 41 10.30 -10.88 -13.34
N PRO A 42 10.82 -9.65 -13.18
CA PRO A 42 11.91 -9.16 -14.03
C PRO A 42 13.17 -10.03 -13.82
N PRO A 43 14.09 -10.06 -14.81
CA PRO A 43 15.36 -10.78 -14.63
C PRO A 43 16.11 -10.33 -13.38
N GLY A 44 16.65 -11.29 -12.63
CA GLY A 44 17.39 -11.00 -11.41
C GLY A 44 16.54 -10.55 -10.23
N TRP A 45 15.20 -10.72 -10.28
CA TRP A 45 14.34 -10.46 -9.14
C TRP A 45 14.73 -11.34 -7.95
N ALA A 46 14.93 -10.71 -6.81
CA ALA A 46 15.23 -11.39 -5.55
C ALA A 46 14.30 -10.93 -4.43
N TRP A 47 14.00 -11.84 -3.52
CA TRP A 47 13.17 -11.59 -2.36
C TRP A 47 14.00 -11.45 -1.09
N GLY A 48 13.51 -10.64 -0.16
CA GLY A 48 14.08 -10.50 1.16
C GLY A 48 13.03 -10.07 2.19
N TYR A 49 13.47 -9.89 3.42
CA TYR A 49 12.58 -9.57 4.54
C TYR A 49 13.12 -8.44 5.39
N VAL A 50 12.22 -7.61 5.88
CA VAL A 50 12.50 -6.59 6.89
C VAL A 50 11.74 -6.95 8.16
N LYS A 51 12.46 -6.97 9.28
CA LYS A 51 11.88 -7.05 10.62
C LYS A 51 12.47 -5.97 11.50
N VAL A 52 11.62 -5.25 12.23
CA VAL A 52 12.07 -4.20 13.15
C VAL A 52 11.46 -4.47 14.53
N GLY A 53 12.29 -4.73 15.50
CA GLY A 53 11.85 -5.08 16.85
C GLY A 53 10.90 -6.27 16.87
N ASP A 54 9.77 -6.10 17.54
CA ASP A 54 8.72 -7.12 17.67
C ASP A 54 7.62 -7.00 16.59
N ASP A 55 7.75 -6.06 15.64
CA ASP A 55 6.82 -5.91 14.54
C ASP A 55 6.84 -7.15 13.62
N GLY A 56 5.74 -7.39 12.91
CA GLY A 56 5.64 -8.48 11.93
C GLY A 56 6.63 -8.33 10.79
N VAL A 57 7.08 -9.45 10.25
CA VAL A 57 8.03 -9.51 9.13
C VAL A 57 7.35 -8.99 7.84
N GLN A 58 7.99 -8.04 7.16
CA GLN A 58 7.55 -7.53 5.87
C GLN A 58 8.43 -8.06 4.75
N ARG A 59 7.80 -8.58 3.67
CA ARG A 59 8.49 -9.05 2.49
C ARG A 59 8.85 -7.86 1.60
N TYR A 60 10.03 -7.90 1.00
CA TYR A 60 10.36 -7.02 -0.10
C TYR A 60 10.91 -7.79 -1.29
N GLY A 61 10.78 -7.20 -2.46
CA GLY A 61 11.43 -7.67 -3.67
C GLY A 61 12.38 -6.61 -4.23
N VAL A 62 13.38 -7.03 -4.98
CA VAL A 62 14.33 -6.14 -5.65
C VAL A 62 14.72 -6.67 -7.01
N SER A 63 14.84 -5.77 -7.98
CA SER A 63 15.54 -6.03 -9.24
C SER A 63 16.42 -4.85 -9.61
N THR A 64 17.52 -5.13 -10.28
CA THR A 64 18.50 -4.12 -10.69
C THR A 64 18.73 -4.13 -12.19
N THR A 65 19.18 -3.01 -12.71
CA THR A 65 19.68 -2.93 -14.10
C THR A 65 20.99 -3.70 -14.25
N PRO A 66 21.31 -4.23 -15.44
CA PRO A 66 22.58 -4.89 -15.71
C PRO A 66 23.80 -3.97 -15.61
N ASN A 67 23.61 -2.68 -15.78
CA ASN A 67 24.66 -1.66 -15.68
C ASN A 67 24.63 -0.95 -14.31
N ALA A 68 25.62 -0.09 -14.04
CA ALA A 68 25.60 0.76 -12.86
C ALA A 68 24.31 1.58 -12.83
N PRO A 69 23.54 1.53 -11.73
CA PRO A 69 22.23 2.19 -11.68
C PRO A 69 22.37 3.71 -11.69
N ARG A 70 21.46 4.37 -12.39
CA ARG A 70 21.30 5.85 -12.36
C ARG A 70 20.69 6.35 -11.06
N GLY A 71 20.06 5.48 -10.31
CA GLY A 71 19.40 5.74 -9.03
C GLY A 71 18.58 4.55 -8.57
N GLN A 72 17.88 4.75 -7.46
CA GLN A 72 17.09 3.71 -6.82
C GLN A 72 15.67 4.21 -6.54
N ILE A 73 14.69 3.34 -6.67
CA ILE A 73 13.27 3.63 -6.43
C ILE A 73 12.70 2.58 -5.47
N LEU A 74 12.18 3.03 -4.33
CA LEU A 74 11.41 2.17 -3.43
C LEU A 74 9.92 2.38 -3.70
N ILE A 75 9.24 1.31 -4.07
CA ILE A 75 7.79 1.28 -4.25
C ILE A 75 7.12 0.79 -2.97
N LEU A 76 6.14 1.55 -2.48
CA LEU A 76 5.23 1.17 -1.40
C LEU A 76 3.84 0.94 -2.01
N PRO A 77 3.38 -0.31 -2.12
CA PRO A 77 2.11 -0.68 -2.73
C PRO A 77 0.88 -0.17 -1.97
N GLY A 78 -0.26 -0.11 -2.67
CA GLY A 78 -1.56 0.16 -2.11
C GLY A 78 -2.18 -1.01 -1.35
N TYR A 79 -3.43 -0.85 -0.92
CA TYR A 79 -4.17 -1.90 -0.24
C TYR A 79 -4.39 -3.12 -1.14
N GLY A 80 -3.99 -4.28 -0.63
CA GLY A 80 -4.21 -5.56 -1.30
C GLY A 80 -3.32 -5.82 -2.51
N GLU A 81 -2.36 -4.94 -2.81
CA GLU A 81 -1.41 -5.08 -3.89
C GLU A 81 -0.16 -5.84 -3.41
N PRO A 82 0.05 -7.09 -3.84
CA PRO A 82 1.32 -7.76 -3.63
C PRO A 82 2.38 -7.22 -4.61
N ALA A 83 3.67 -7.44 -4.30
CA ALA A 83 4.79 -6.97 -5.12
C ALA A 83 4.73 -7.49 -6.57
N GLU A 84 4.10 -8.61 -6.78
CA GLU A 84 3.90 -9.24 -8.09
C GLU A 84 3.12 -8.34 -9.08
N VAL A 85 2.26 -7.48 -8.58
CA VAL A 85 1.51 -6.50 -9.42
C VAL A 85 2.45 -5.45 -10.02
N TRP A 86 3.60 -5.24 -9.42
CA TRP A 86 4.57 -4.23 -9.79
C TRP A 86 5.68 -4.73 -10.72
N PHE A 87 5.67 -6.00 -11.14
CA PHE A 87 6.73 -6.57 -11.98
C PHE A 87 6.90 -5.87 -13.34
N GLU A 88 5.81 -5.52 -14.04
CA GLU A 88 5.91 -4.74 -15.28
C GLU A 88 6.54 -3.37 -15.02
N THR A 89 6.13 -2.69 -13.95
CA THR A 89 6.68 -1.38 -13.58
C THR A 89 8.16 -1.48 -13.19
N ALA A 90 8.53 -2.51 -12.41
CA ALA A 90 9.92 -2.75 -12.05
C ALA A 90 10.78 -2.99 -13.30
N ARG A 91 10.31 -3.80 -14.26
CA ARG A 91 10.97 -4.05 -15.53
C ARG A 91 11.20 -2.77 -16.35
N ASP A 92 10.16 -1.92 -16.44
CA ASP A 92 10.23 -0.67 -17.21
C ASP A 92 11.16 0.37 -16.54
N LEU A 93 11.21 0.40 -15.23
CA LEU A 93 12.13 1.26 -14.49
C LEU A 93 13.56 0.71 -14.53
N ASN A 94 13.78 -0.63 -14.50
CA ASN A 94 15.08 -1.23 -14.75
C ASN A 94 15.60 -0.88 -16.18
N ALA A 95 14.74 -0.91 -17.20
CA ALA A 95 15.09 -0.52 -18.56
C ALA A 95 15.50 0.97 -18.66
N ARG A 96 15.05 1.81 -17.74
CA ARG A 96 15.47 3.22 -17.59
C ARG A 96 16.73 3.38 -16.73
N GLY A 97 17.29 2.30 -16.21
CA GLY A 97 18.53 2.30 -15.45
C GLY A 97 18.36 2.44 -13.93
N TYR A 98 17.19 2.15 -13.37
CA TYR A 98 16.97 2.21 -11.92
C TYR A 98 17.02 0.83 -11.28
N THR A 99 17.57 0.74 -10.07
CA THR A 99 17.28 -0.37 -9.15
C THR A 99 15.92 -0.14 -8.52
N VAL A 100 15.05 -1.14 -8.57
CA VAL A 100 13.69 -1.06 -8.07
C VAL A 100 13.50 -2.00 -6.89
N TRP A 101 13.02 -1.44 -5.81
CA TRP A 101 12.63 -2.14 -4.58
C TRP A 101 11.12 -2.05 -4.43
N VAL A 102 10.47 -3.12 -3.97
CA VAL A 102 9.05 -3.11 -3.62
C VAL A 102 8.93 -3.65 -2.21
N LEU A 103 8.55 -2.81 -1.25
CA LEU A 103 8.32 -3.22 0.14
C LEU A 103 6.83 -3.40 0.37
N GLU A 104 6.42 -4.63 0.63
CA GLU A 104 5.04 -4.95 0.96
C GLU A 104 4.72 -4.52 2.38
N ARG A 105 3.47 -4.14 2.57
CA ARG A 105 2.98 -3.66 3.86
C ARG A 105 2.72 -4.82 4.81
N GLN A 106 2.74 -4.51 6.11
CA GLN A 106 2.36 -5.45 7.16
C GLN A 106 0.98 -6.06 6.87
N GLY A 107 0.85 -7.36 7.03
CA GLY A 107 -0.40 -8.09 6.85
C GLY A 107 -0.90 -8.23 5.41
N GLN A 108 -0.07 -7.90 4.40
CA GLN A 108 -0.42 -7.95 2.98
C GLN A 108 0.66 -8.67 2.17
N GLY A 109 0.31 -9.06 0.94
CA GLY A 109 1.23 -9.75 0.04
C GLY A 109 1.81 -11.01 0.67
N GLY A 110 3.12 -11.21 0.54
CA GLY A 110 3.88 -12.27 1.19
C GLY A 110 4.47 -11.90 2.56
N SER A 111 4.09 -10.74 3.11
CA SER A 111 4.44 -10.36 4.49
C SER A 111 3.72 -11.20 5.52
N GLU A 112 4.24 -11.23 6.74
CA GLU A 112 3.62 -11.90 7.88
C GLU A 112 2.22 -11.37 8.13
N ARG A 113 1.28 -12.28 8.46
CA ARG A 113 -0.12 -11.95 8.75
C ARG A 113 -0.55 -12.47 10.11
N ALA A 114 -0.94 -11.56 10.98
CA ALA A 114 -1.59 -11.84 12.25
C ALA A 114 -3.09 -11.53 12.12
N SER A 115 -3.86 -12.47 11.56
CA SER A 115 -5.28 -12.25 11.25
C SER A 115 -6.07 -13.55 11.34
N PRO A 116 -7.30 -13.54 11.92
CA PRO A 116 -8.13 -14.74 12.04
C PRO A 116 -8.61 -15.28 10.69
N TRP A 117 -8.65 -14.45 9.63
CA TRP A 117 -9.06 -14.89 8.30
C TRP A 117 -7.96 -14.64 7.28
N ARG A 118 -7.74 -15.63 6.42
CA ARG A 118 -6.63 -15.66 5.47
C ARG A 118 -6.57 -14.43 4.55
N ASP A 119 -7.72 -13.86 4.18
CA ASP A 119 -7.88 -12.75 3.25
C ASP A 119 -8.29 -11.44 3.91
N LEU A 120 -8.21 -11.36 5.24
CA LEU A 120 -8.55 -10.13 5.96
C LEU A 120 -7.38 -9.14 5.92
N GLY A 121 -7.63 -7.95 5.41
CA GLY A 121 -6.73 -6.82 5.61
C GLY A 121 -6.81 -6.33 7.05
N HIS A 122 -5.84 -6.69 7.88
CA HIS A 122 -5.87 -6.38 9.31
C HIS A 122 -4.54 -5.81 9.78
N VAL A 123 -4.59 -4.62 10.34
CA VAL A 123 -3.50 -3.99 11.08
C VAL A 123 -4.10 -3.15 12.21
N SER A 124 -3.37 -3.00 13.30
CA SER A 124 -3.74 -2.13 14.42
C SER A 124 -3.19 -0.70 14.28
N SER A 125 -2.15 -0.52 13.46
CA SER A 125 -1.46 0.74 13.21
C SER A 125 -0.70 0.71 11.90
N PHE A 126 -0.47 1.85 11.26
CA PHE A 126 0.45 2.03 10.13
C PHE A 126 1.88 2.36 10.57
N ALA A 127 2.13 2.53 11.87
CA ALA A 127 3.47 2.84 12.38
C ALA A 127 4.52 1.77 12.04
N PRO A 128 4.23 0.45 12.11
CA PRO A 128 5.18 -0.58 11.68
C PRO A 128 5.61 -0.44 10.21
N ASP A 129 4.68 -0.08 9.30
CA ASP A 129 5.02 0.14 7.88
C ASP A 129 5.98 1.33 7.73
N VAL A 130 5.76 2.42 8.47
CA VAL A 130 6.63 3.60 8.50
C VAL A 130 8.01 3.24 9.03
N THR A 131 8.07 2.49 10.12
CA THR A 131 9.32 2.07 10.77
C THR A 131 10.12 1.14 9.87
N ALA A 132 9.48 0.14 9.25
CA ALA A 132 10.12 -0.79 8.32
C ALA A 132 10.64 -0.06 7.07
N THR A 133 9.86 0.88 6.50
CA THR A 133 10.30 1.71 5.38
C THR A 133 11.58 2.48 5.71
N LYS A 134 11.62 3.18 6.85
CA LYS A 134 12.81 3.95 7.29
C LYS A 134 14.00 3.03 7.59
N ALA A 135 13.77 1.87 8.19
CA ALA A 135 14.82 0.90 8.50
C ALA A 135 15.41 0.30 7.22
N MET A 136 14.57 -0.11 6.27
CA MET A 136 15.00 -0.64 4.98
C MET A 136 15.83 0.39 4.19
N VAL A 137 15.37 1.63 4.11
CA VAL A 137 16.11 2.70 3.43
C VAL A 137 17.48 2.89 4.05
N ARG A 138 17.57 2.97 5.39
CA ARG A 138 18.82 3.21 6.10
C ARG A 138 19.80 2.05 6.01
N ALA A 139 19.31 0.81 6.16
CA ALA A 139 20.17 -0.36 6.33
C ALA A 139 20.41 -1.15 5.04
N VAL A 140 19.50 -1.10 4.07
CA VAL A 140 19.53 -1.95 2.88
C VAL A 140 19.73 -1.12 1.61
N ILE A 141 18.85 -0.12 1.37
CA ILE A 141 18.82 0.60 0.11
C ILE A 141 19.94 1.65 0.02
N ARG A 142 20.09 2.47 1.05
CA ARG A 142 21.05 3.60 1.07
C ARG A 142 21.98 3.57 2.28
N PRO A 143 22.71 2.50 2.53
CA PRO A 143 23.66 2.48 3.66
C PRO A 143 24.74 3.58 3.54
N ASN A 144 25.12 3.94 2.30
CA ASN A 144 26.13 4.98 2.00
C ASN A 144 25.54 6.29 1.48
N GLY A 145 24.24 6.34 1.15
CA GLY A 145 23.48 7.55 0.81
C GLY A 145 23.91 8.35 -0.42
N ARG A 146 24.55 7.72 -1.43
CA ARG A 146 25.18 8.45 -2.57
C ARG A 146 24.33 8.49 -3.84
N ASP A 147 23.57 7.44 -4.13
CA ASP A 147 22.79 7.36 -5.37
C ASP A 147 21.50 8.16 -5.26
N PRO A 148 21.00 8.77 -6.36
CA PRO A 148 19.67 9.35 -6.42
C PRO A 148 18.63 8.35 -5.95
N PHE A 149 17.71 8.77 -5.08
CA PHE A 149 16.74 7.88 -4.45
C PHE A 149 15.37 8.53 -4.30
N ALA A 150 14.37 7.87 -4.82
CA ALA A 150 12.97 8.27 -4.63
C ALA A 150 12.15 7.18 -3.94
N VAL A 151 11.11 7.60 -3.24
CA VAL A 151 10.06 6.69 -2.75
C VAL A 151 8.79 6.95 -3.54
N LEU A 152 8.29 5.91 -4.21
CA LEU A 152 7.02 5.89 -4.93
C LEU A 152 5.97 5.20 -4.07
N GLY A 153 5.03 5.95 -3.50
CA GLY A 153 3.91 5.42 -2.74
C GLY A 153 2.61 5.45 -3.54
N HIS A 154 1.95 4.29 -3.70
CA HIS A 154 0.64 4.19 -4.34
C HIS A 154 -0.46 3.99 -3.29
N GLY A 155 -1.61 4.66 -3.47
CA GLY A 155 -2.74 4.50 -2.55
C GLY A 155 -2.34 4.68 -1.09
N ASP A 156 -2.57 3.65 -0.27
CA ASP A 156 -2.15 3.66 1.14
C ASP A 156 -0.62 3.69 1.33
N GLY A 157 0.13 3.14 0.36
CA GLY A 157 1.59 3.27 0.33
C GLY A 157 2.03 4.73 0.24
N GLY A 158 1.23 5.59 -0.42
CA GLY A 158 1.44 7.04 -0.44
C GLY A 158 1.29 7.68 0.94
N LEU A 159 0.30 7.25 1.73
CA LEU A 159 0.14 7.68 3.12
C LEU A 159 1.34 7.27 3.98
N VAL A 160 1.82 6.02 3.83
CA VAL A 160 3.02 5.52 4.55
C VAL A 160 4.27 6.31 4.14
N ALA A 161 4.48 6.56 2.84
CA ALA A 161 5.62 7.34 2.33
C ALA A 161 5.65 8.75 2.93
N LEU A 162 4.50 9.41 2.96
CA LEU A 162 4.39 10.76 3.50
C LEU A 162 4.63 10.78 5.01
N ARG A 163 4.05 9.82 5.76
CA ARG A 163 4.33 9.66 7.20
C ARG A 163 5.81 9.41 7.48
N ALA A 164 6.45 8.54 6.68
CA ALA A 164 7.87 8.29 6.82
C ALA A 164 8.72 9.56 6.58
N ALA A 165 8.32 10.41 5.62
CA ALA A 165 9.00 11.67 5.35
C ALA A 165 8.83 12.68 6.50
N GLU A 166 7.64 12.80 7.09
CA GLU A 166 7.40 13.61 8.30
C GLU A 166 8.29 13.16 9.48
N GLU A 167 8.60 11.87 9.54
CA GLU A 167 9.46 11.26 10.54
C GLU A 167 10.94 11.17 10.13
N GLY A 168 11.35 11.93 9.11
CA GLY A 168 12.75 12.09 8.70
C GLY A 168 13.30 10.97 7.82
N LEU A 169 12.47 10.34 6.99
CA LEU A 169 12.94 9.45 5.92
C LEU A 169 13.96 10.18 5.03
N ARG A 170 15.07 9.53 4.75
CA ARG A 170 16.12 10.05 3.87
C ARG A 170 15.86 9.64 2.42
N ALA A 171 15.14 10.47 1.69
CA ALA A 171 14.93 10.37 0.25
C ALA A 171 15.26 11.69 -0.42
N ASP A 172 15.53 11.68 -1.72
CA ASP A 172 15.77 12.88 -2.50
C ASP A 172 14.45 13.44 -3.06
N SER A 173 13.44 12.58 -3.22
CA SER A 173 12.08 12.96 -3.60
C SER A 173 11.04 11.93 -3.16
N LEU A 174 9.79 12.36 -3.03
CA LEU A 174 8.61 11.50 -2.92
C LEU A 174 7.77 11.61 -4.17
N ILE A 175 7.28 10.46 -4.64
CA ILE A 175 6.32 10.36 -5.74
C ILE A 175 5.07 9.69 -5.15
N LEU A 176 3.97 10.42 -5.09
CA LEU A 176 2.71 9.95 -4.53
C LEU A 176 1.74 9.68 -5.68
N SER A 177 1.50 8.41 -6.01
CA SER A 177 0.63 7.97 -7.10
C SER A 177 -0.75 7.63 -6.57
N SER A 178 -1.76 8.41 -6.90
CA SER A 178 -3.14 8.29 -6.38
C SER A 178 -3.16 8.04 -4.86
N PRO A 179 -2.48 8.87 -4.04
CA PRO A 179 -2.33 8.60 -2.61
C PRO A 179 -3.68 8.62 -1.90
N ASN A 180 -3.86 7.71 -0.94
CA ASN A 180 -5.10 7.58 -0.19
C ASN A 180 -5.05 8.41 1.10
N PHE A 181 -5.72 9.56 1.09
CA PHE A 181 -5.95 10.39 2.29
C PHE A 181 -7.44 10.43 2.69
N ASP A 182 -8.32 9.88 1.86
CA ASP A 182 -9.71 9.60 2.20
C ASP A 182 -10.32 8.62 1.19
N ILE A 183 -11.08 7.66 1.70
CA ILE A 183 -11.66 6.58 0.92
C ILE A 183 -12.97 7.05 0.29
N ALA A 184 -13.14 6.86 -1.02
CA ALA A 184 -14.35 7.26 -1.74
C ALA A 184 -15.51 6.28 -1.53
N ASP A 185 -15.21 4.97 -1.45
CA ASP A 185 -16.22 3.89 -1.39
C ASP A 185 -16.30 3.31 0.02
N LEU A 186 -16.82 4.10 0.95
CA LEU A 186 -17.02 3.67 2.33
C LEU A 186 -18.37 2.96 2.49
N PRO A 187 -18.46 1.91 3.34
CA PRO A 187 -19.70 1.19 3.60
C PRO A 187 -20.73 2.00 4.41
N ARG A 188 -20.28 3.13 5.00
CA ARG A 188 -21.09 4.05 5.82
C ARG A 188 -20.51 5.46 5.78
N PRO A 189 -21.24 6.49 6.23
CA PRO A 189 -20.71 7.82 6.43
C PRO A 189 -19.43 7.77 7.28
N LYS A 190 -18.40 8.50 6.86
CA LYS A 190 -17.04 8.46 7.43
C LYS A 190 -17.01 8.57 8.95
N SER A 191 -17.72 9.55 9.51
CA SER A 191 -17.73 9.78 10.96
C SER A 191 -18.32 8.61 11.76
N GLU A 192 -19.36 7.97 11.22
CA GLU A 192 -19.98 6.79 11.83
C GLU A 192 -19.04 5.59 11.78
N LEU A 193 -18.44 5.34 10.60
CA LEU A 193 -17.49 4.23 10.42
C LEU A 193 -16.28 4.36 11.36
N ILE A 194 -15.69 5.55 11.46
CA ILE A 194 -14.55 5.79 12.36
C ILE A 194 -14.93 5.55 13.82
N ARG A 195 -16.11 6.02 14.24
CA ARG A 195 -16.59 5.80 15.60
C ARG A 195 -16.76 4.30 15.91
N ILE A 196 -17.43 3.56 15.00
CA ILE A 196 -17.63 2.11 15.15
C ILE A 196 -16.27 1.38 15.15
N ALA A 197 -15.37 1.74 14.26
CA ALA A 197 -14.05 1.13 14.12
C ALA A 197 -13.20 1.33 15.38
N ARG A 198 -13.14 2.55 15.92
CA ARG A 198 -12.40 2.86 17.14
C ARG A 198 -13.02 2.15 18.36
N TRP A 199 -14.36 2.10 18.45
CA TRP A 199 -15.06 1.36 19.51
C TRP A 199 -14.81 -0.15 19.42
N ALA A 200 -14.93 -0.76 18.24
CA ALA A 200 -14.63 -2.17 18.04
C ALA A 200 -13.17 -2.50 18.40
N ARG A 201 -12.21 -1.65 18.04
CA ARG A 201 -10.80 -1.80 18.41
C ARG A 201 -10.61 -1.77 19.93
N SER A 202 -11.28 -0.86 20.67
CA SER A 202 -11.19 -0.78 22.14
C SER A 202 -11.76 -2.01 22.84
N LEU A 203 -12.73 -2.68 22.23
CA LEU A 203 -13.32 -3.93 22.74
C LEU A 203 -12.60 -5.20 22.24
N LYS A 204 -11.46 -5.08 21.58
CA LYS A 204 -10.72 -6.19 20.95
C LYS A 204 -11.51 -6.93 19.86
N LEU A 205 -12.55 -6.30 19.30
CA LEU A 205 -13.36 -6.77 18.19
C LEU A 205 -12.92 -6.17 16.84
N GLY A 206 -11.79 -5.49 16.82
CA GLY A 206 -11.26 -4.79 15.65
C GLY A 206 -10.95 -5.71 14.45
N PHE A 207 -10.79 -7.01 14.66
CA PHE A 207 -10.60 -8.00 13.60
C PHE A 207 -11.86 -8.25 12.75
N LEU A 208 -13.03 -7.82 13.20
CA LEU A 208 -14.26 -7.99 12.45
C LEU A 208 -14.28 -7.10 11.19
N ARG A 209 -14.90 -7.59 10.12
CA ARG A 209 -15.29 -6.75 8.98
C ARG A 209 -16.54 -5.93 9.31
N TYR A 210 -16.69 -4.79 8.65
CA TYR A 210 -17.96 -4.08 8.71
C TYR A 210 -19.08 -4.95 8.12
N PRO A 211 -20.29 -5.00 8.73
CA PRO A 211 -21.41 -5.80 8.21
C PRO A 211 -21.72 -5.47 6.74
N GLY A 212 -21.88 -6.52 5.93
CA GLY A 212 -22.08 -6.42 4.50
C GLY A 212 -20.80 -6.40 3.65
N GLN A 213 -19.64 -6.20 4.27
CA GLN A 213 -18.36 -6.35 3.56
C GLN A 213 -17.93 -7.82 3.51
N ALA A 214 -17.36 -8.22 2.37
CA ALA A 214 -17.01 -9.61 2.10
C ALA A 214 -15.50 -9.86 2.08
N GLY A 215 -15.13 -11.12 2.23
CA GLY A 215 -13.80 -11.60 1.90
C GLY A 215 -13.50 -11.49 0.41
N TRP A 216 -12.32 -11.95 0.02
CA TRP A 216 -11.89 -11.97 -1.37
C TRP A 216 -12.87 -12.79 -2.23
N LYS A 217 -13.15 -12.29 -3.43
CA LYS A 217 -14.00 -12.96 -4.41
C LYS A 217 -13.22 -13.21 -5.70
N ARG A 218 -13.50 -14.33 -6.36
CA ARG A 218 -12.83 -14.75 -7.58
C ARG A 218 -12.96 -13.75 -8.73
N ASP A 219 -14.05 -13.04 -8.79
CA ASP A 219 -14.45 -12.07 -9.84
C ASP A 219 -14.27 -10.60 -9.39
N ALA A 220 -13.75 -10.36 -8.17
CA ALA A 220 -13.45 -9.02 -7.73
C ALA A 220 -12.31 -8.41 -8.59
N GLY A 221 -12.50 -7.20 -9.07
CA GLY A 221 -11.49 -6.48 -9.87
C GLY A 221 -11.60 -6.67 -11.38
N VAL A 222 -12.44 -7.59 -11.86
CA VAL A 222 -12.71 -7.77 -13.31
C VAL A 222 -13.55 -6.62 -13.88
N ASP A 223 -14.21 -5.86 -13.03
CA ASP A 223 -15.07 -4.74 -13.37
C ASP A 223 -14.34 -3.49 -13.91
N GLY A 224 -13.01 -3.54 -13.97
CA GLY A 224 -12.19 -2.43 -14.44
C GLY A 224 -12.10 -1.25 -13.47
N ALA A 225 -12.53 -1.37 -12.22
CA ALA A 225 -12.53 -0.27 -11.26
C ALA A 225 -11.14 0.36 -11.04
N LEU A 226 -10.07 -0.42 -11.19
CA LEU A 226 -8.68 0.04 -11.00
C LEU A 226 -8.04 0.57 -12.29
N SER A 227 -8.39 0.02 -13.46
CA SER A 227 -7.79 0.38 -14.75
C SER A 227 -8.77 0.19 -15.91
N HIS A 228 -8.59 0.98 -16.98
CA HIS A 228 -9.25 0.76 -18.27
C HIS A 228 -8.56 -0.30 -19.13
N ASP A 229 -7.28 -0.57 -18.88
CA ASP A 229 -6.55 -1.66 -19.54
C ASP A 229 -6.93 -3.00 -18.89
N LYS A 230 -7.66 -3.84 -19.63
CA LYS A 230 -8.17 -5.12 -19.10
C LYS A 230 -7.05 -6.10 -18.78
N ALA A 231 -5.96 -6.11 -19.56
CA ALA A 231 -4.85 -7.03 -19.34
C ALA A 231 -4.10 -6.67 -18.05
N ARG A 232 -3.75 -5.40 -17.87
CA ARG A 232 -3.10 -4.90 -16.65
C ARG A 232 -4.04 -4.93 -15.46
N GLY A 233 -5.29 -4.51 -15.63
CA GLY A 233 -6.30 -4.54 -14.55
C GLY A 233 -6.59 -5.95 -14.00
N GLY A 234 -6.37 -6.99 -14.81
CA GLY A 234 -6.53 -8.39 -14.40
C GLY A 234 -5.30 -9.00 -13.70
N VAL A 235 -4.14 -8.33 -13.68
CA VAL A 235 -2.88 -8.90 -13.16
C VAL A 235 -2.98 -9.28 -11.70
N GLN A 236 -3.49 -8.37 -10.85
CA GLN A 236 -3.66 -8.65 -9.42
C GLN A 236 -4.53 -9.88 -9.19
N GLN A 237 -5.65 -9.97 -9.88
CA GLN A 237 -6.58 -11.10 -9.81
C GLN A 237 -5.91 -12.40 -10.25
N ALA A 238 -5.11 -12.39 -11.32
CA ALA A 238 -4.38 -13.55 -11.79
C ALA A 238 -3.42 -14.08 -10.71
N TRP A 239 -2.62 -13.22 -10.09
CA TRP A 239 -1.71 -13.59 -9.01
C TRP A 239 -2.46 -14.14 -7.79
N GLN A 240 -3.57 -13.51 -7.38
CA GLN A 240 -4.38 -13.94 -6.25
C GLN A 240 -5.14 -15.26 -6.52
N LEU A 241 -5.50 -15.54 -7.77
CA LEU A 241 -6.08 -16.84 -8.16
C LEU A 241 -5.07 -17.97 -8.00
N ALA A 242 -3.85 -17.77 -8.47
CA ALA A 242 -2.77 -18.75 -8.39
C ALA A 242 -2.23 -18.93 -6.97
N ASN A 243 -2.30 -17.89 -6.13
CA ASN A 243 -1.72 -17.84 -4.79
C ASN A 243 -2.74 -17.38 -3.74
N PRO A 244 -3.40 -18.32 -3.05
CA PRO A 244 -4.40 -17.98 -2.03
C PRO A 244 -3.89 -17.05 -0.92
N ASP A 245 -2.60 -17.09 -0.60
CA ASP A 245 -2.02 -16.25 0.44
C ASP A 245 -1.84 -14.78 0.02
N LEU A 246 -1.88 -14.48 -1.29
CA LEU A 246 -1.90 -13.10 -1.79
C LEU A 246 -3.31 -12.47 -1.77
N ARG A 247 -4.35 -13.25 -1.51
CA ARG A 247 -5.74 -12.76 -1.54
C ARG A 247 -5.97 -11.73 -0.45
N MET A 248 -6.71 -10.67 -0.82
CA MET A 248 -7.11 -9.61 0.08
C MET A 248 -8.58 -9.25 -0.19
N GLY A 249 -9.43 -9.42 0.83
CA GLY A 249 -10.82 -8.98 0.82
C GLY A 249 -10.98 -7.62 1.48
N ALA A 250 -12.18 -7.31 1.94
CA ALA A 250 -12.44 -6.06 2.64
C ALA A 250 -11.63 -5.97 3.94
N PRO A 251 -11.23 -4.75 4.35
CA PRO A 251 -10.46 -4.53 5.56
C PRO A 251 -11.28 -4.74 6.84
N SER A 252 -10.56 -4.95 7.93
CA SER A 252 -11.12 -5.03 9.29
C SER A 252 -11.49 -3.65 9.84
N LEU A 253 -12.30 -3.63 10.89
CA LEU A 253 -12.58 -2.39 11.62
C LEU A 253 -11.31 -1.77 12.21
N ALA A 254 -10.37 -2.57 12.74
CA ALA A 254 -9.10 -2.04 13.23
C ALA A 254 -8.29 -1.37 12.12
N TRP A 255 -8.31 -1.90 10.90
CA TRP A 255 -7.65 -1.28 9.75
C TRP A 255 -8.23 0.11 9.45
N TYR A 256 -9.58 0.26 9.43
CA TYR A 256 -10.20 1.58 9.23
C TYR A 256 -9.80 2.57 10.32
N ALA A 257 -9.79 2.14 11.59
CA ALA A 257 -9.34 2.98 12.69
C ALA A 257 -7.88 3.41 12.52
N ALA A 258 -6.99 2.46 12.21
CA ALA A 258 -5.56 2.70 11.98
C ALA A 258 -5.32 3.63 10.77
N PHE A 259 -6.08 3.44 9.68
CA PHE A 259 -6.00 4.29 8.50
C PHE A 259 -6.33 5.75 8.83
N TYR A 260 -7.47 6.01 9.45
CA TYR A 260 -7.86 7.38 9.78
C TYR A 260 -7.00 8.01 10.88
N ASP A 261 -6.47 7.21 11.82
CA ASP A 261 -5.48 7.71 12.80
C ASP A 261 -4.18 8.15 12.09
N ALA A 262 -3.76 7.45 11.03
CA ALA A 262 -2.60 7.83 10.22
C ALA A 262 -2.87 9.08 9.36
N VAL A 263 -4.07 9.19 8.77
CA VAL A 263 -4.50 10.40 8.04
C VAL A 263 -4.55 11.62 8.95
N ASP A 264 -5.13 11.48 10.15
CA ASP A 264 -5.16 12.55 11.15
C ASP A 264 -3.75 12.98 11.57
N ALA A 265 -2.80 12.04 11.61
CA ALA A 265 -1.40 12.33 11.92
C ALA A 265 -0.71 13.13 10.80
N VAL A 266 -0.88 12.76 9.53
CA VAL A 266 -0.38 13.51 8.36
C VAL A 266 -0.81 14.96 8.42
N GLY A 267 -2.09 15.23 8.66
CA GLY A 267 -2.61 16.59 8.71
C GLY A 267 -1.93 17.52 9.72
N ARG A 268 -1.29 16.95 10.76
CA ARG A 268 -0.58 17.73 11.80
C ARG A 268 0.87 18.08 11.45
N ASP A 269 1.54 17.23 10.68
CA ASP A 269 3.01 17.25 10.57
C ASP A 269 3.54 17.57 9.16
N LEU A 270 2.69 17.93 8.18
CA LEU A 270 3.07 18.21 6.78
C LEU A 270 4.25 19.17 6.64
N LYS A 271 4.37 20.16 7.55
CA LYS A 271 5.48 21.11 7.54
C LYS A 271 6.85 20.51 7.86
N ARG A 272 6.88 19.26 8.35
CA ARG A 272 8.13 18.53 8.63
C ARG A 272 8.69 17.83 7.39
N VAL A 273 7.90 17.68 6.34
CA VAL A 273 8.37 17.08 5.09
C VAL A 273 9.43 17.99 4.47
N ARG A 274 10.65 17.49 4.37
CA ARG A 274 11.83 18.23 3.90
C ARG A 274 12.31 17.78 2.53
N VAL A 275 11.51 16.97 1.84
CA VAL A 275 11.81 16.46 0.50
C VAL A 275 10.78 17.00 -0.49
N PRO A 276 11.13 17.23 -1.77
CA PRO A 276 10.18 17.56 -2.82
C PRO A 276 9.17 16.42 -3.01
N VAL A 277 7.91 16.78 -3.26
CA VAL A 277 6.82 15.83 -3.49
C VAL A 277 6.24 16.05 -4.88
N VAL A 278 6.14 14.98 -5.66
CA VAL A 278 5.40 14.95 -6.92
C VAL A 278 4.16 14.10 -6.69
N MET A 279 2.99 14.69 -6.84
CA MET A 279 1.70 14.02 -6.69
C MET A 279 1.10 13.75 -8.06
N LEU A 280 0.81 12.49 -8.35
CA LEU A 280 0.32 11.99 -9.63
C LEU A 280 -1.08 11.43 -9.43
N ASP A 281 -2.12 12.16 -9.82
CA ASP A 281 -3.51 11.86 -9.46
C ASP A 281 -4.32 11.33 -10.64
N ALA A 282 -5.15 10.32 -10.36
CA ALA A 282 -6.09 9.77 -11.30
C ALA A 282 -7.36 10.64 -11.39
N GLY A 283 -7.76 11.01 -12.62
CA GLY A 283 -8.91 11.88 -12.85
C GLY A 283 -10.26 11.20 -12.66
N GLN A 284 -10.32 9.88 -12.88
CA GLN A 284 -11.51 9.04 -12.73
C GLN A 284 -11.35 8.03 -11.56
N ASP A 285 -10.72 8.48 -10.49
CA ASP A 285 -10.51 7.66 -9.30
C ASP A 285 -11.83 7.41 -8.57
N SER A 286 -12.18 6.14 -8.39
CA SER A 286 -13.35 5.70 -7.62
C SER A 286 -12.99 5.11 -6.26
N LYS A 287 -11.71 5.06 -5.90
CA LYS A 287 -11.22 4.46 -4.65
C LYS A 287 -10.84 5.52 -3.63
N VAL A 288 -10.27 6.62 -4.06
CA VAL A 288 -9.85 7.71 -3.19
C VAL A 288 -10.46 9.04 -3.60
N LEU A 289 -10.70 9.91 -2.63
CA LEU A 289 -11.26 11.24 -2.89
C LEU A 289 -10.15 12.20 -3.33
N PRO A 290 -10.34 12.98 -4.41
CA PRO A 290 -9.30 13.89 -4.92
C PRO A 290 -9.15 15.18 -4.10
N ALA A 291 -10.17 15.59 -3.35
CA ALA A 291 -10.09 16.84 -2.58
C ALA A 291 -9.04 16.78 -1.45
N PRO A 292 -8.93 15.71 -0.64
CA PRO A 292 -7.86 15.56 0.34
C PRO A 292 -6.46 15.54 -0.28
N GLN A 293 -6.26 14.95 -1.46
CA GLN A 293 -4.99 14.97 -2.19
C GLN A 293 -4.53 16.40 -2.45
N ARG A 294 -5.38 17.23 -3.06
CA ARG A 294 -5.10 18.65 -3.32
C ARG A 294 -4.82 19.44 -2.04
N THR A 295 -5.60 19.18 -0.97
CA THR A 295 -5.39 19.83 0.32
C THR A 295 -4.03 19.52 0.90
N VAL A 296 -3.61 18.25 0.85
CA VAL A 296 -2.30 17.80 1.34
C VAL A 296 -1.19 18.42 0.48
N CYS A 297 -1.28 18.38 -0.85
CA CYS A 297 -0.27 18.97 -1.73
C CYS A 297 -0.12 20.48 -1.51
N ALA A 298 -1.23 21.20 -1.37
CA ALA A 298 -1.21 22.65 -1.10
C ALA A 298 -0.58 23.02 0.26
N ALA A 299 -0.64 22.12 1.24
CA ALA A 299 -0.09 22.32 2.58
C ALA A 299 1.39 21.90 2.71
N LEU A 300 1.90 21.11 1.77
CA LEU A 300 3.31 20.69 1.73
C LEU A 300 4.23 21.85 1.36
N PRO A 301 5.45 21.92 1.93
CA PRO A 301 6.42 22.99 1.61
C PRO A 301 6.87 23.02 0.14
N ALA A 302 6.94 21.84 -0.51
CA ALA A 302 7.29 21.69 -1.91
C ALA A 302 6.50 20.53 -2.52
N CYS A 303 5.41 20.83 -3.22
CA CYS A 303 4.58 19.83 -3.90
C CYS A 303 4.16 20.32 -5.28
N VAL A 304 4.28 19.45 -6.27
CA VAL A 304 3.73 19.63 -7.62
C VAL A 304 2.74 18.52 -7.90
N GLU A 305 1.54 18.90 -8.33
CA GLU A 305 0.46 17.96 -8.68
C GLU A 305 0.36 17.84 -10.21
N THR A 306 0.26 16.60 -10.70
CA THR A 306 -0.06 16.28 -12.09
C THR A 306 -1.25 15.34 -12.11
N ARG A 307 -2.31 15.73 -12.83
CA ARG A 307 -3.53 14.95 -12.94
C ARG A 307 -3.64 14.28 -14.30
N TYR A 308 -4.00 12.99 -14.29
CA TYR A 308 -4.28 12.18 -15.49
C TYR A 308 -5.81 12.06 -15.67
N PRO A 309 -6.44 12.91 -16.49
CA PRO A 309 -7.91 13.10 -16.51
C PRO A 309 -8.72 11.85 -16.80
N THR A 310 -8.18 10.95 -17.63
CA THR A 310 -8.84 9.71 -18.08
C THR A 310 -8.42 8.48 -17.29
N ALA A 311 -7.49 8.62 -16.36
CA ALA A 311 -6.97 7.50 -15.59
C ALA A 311 -7.91 7.12 -14.44
N ARG A 312 -8.00 5.81 -14.18
CA ARG A 312 -8.53 5.23 -12.94
C ARG A 312 -7.43 5.11 -11.90
N HIS A 313 -7.78 4.65 -10.71
CA HIS A 313 -6.94 4.63 -9.51
C HIS A 313 -5.51 4.13 -9.75
N ALA A 314 -5.31 2.99 -10.38
CA ALA A 314 -4.02 2.33 -10.56
C ALA A 314 -3.29 2.85 -11.81
N LEU A 315 -2.57 3.98 -11.70
CA LEU A 315 -1.80 4.59 -12.81
C LEU A 315 -0.76 3.63 -13.39
N HIS A 316 -0.14 2.81 -12.56
CA HIS A 316 0.84 1.79 -12.97
C HIS A 316 0.23 0.64 -13.79
N LEU A 317 -1.08 0.46 -13.71
CA LEU A 317 -1.85 -0.51 -14.50
C LEU A 317 -2.64 0.15 -15.64
N ALA A 318 -2.50 1.45 -15.86
CA ALA A 318 -3.21 2.16 -16.91
C ALA A 318 -2.73 1.77 -18.32
N ALA A 319 -3.53 2.11 -19.34
CA ALA A 319 -3.11 1.99 -20.74
C ALA A 319 -1.86 2.84 -21.02
N ASP A 320 -1.09 2.49 -22.06
CA ASP A 320 0.21 3.13 -22.36
C ASP A 320 0.11 4.64 -22.56
N SER A 321 -1.04 5.14 -23.05
CA SER A 321 -1.30 6.58 -23.20
C SER A 321 -1.30 7.36 -21.89
N VAL A 322 -1.56 6.71 -20.77
CA VAL A 322 -1.48 7.28 -19.41
C VAL A 322 -0.20 6.82 -18.72
N ARG A 323 0.08 5.51 -18.80
CA ARG A 323 1.21 4.89 -18.10
C ARG A 323 2.55 5.39 -18.61
N GLY A 324 2.70 5.65 -19.93
CA GLY A 324 3.91 6.22 -20.51
C GLY A 324 4.30 7.57 -19.90
N PRO A 325 3.42 8.59 -19.95
CA PRO A 325 3.61 9.86 -19.25
C PRO A 325 3.83 9.72 -17.73
N TRP A 326 3.15 8.78 -17.05
CA TRP A 326 3.36 8.51 -15.63
C TRP A 326 4.79 7.99 -15.36
N LEU A 327 5.30 7.05 -16.17
CA LEU A 327 6.68 6.56 -16.07
C LEU A 327 7.71 7.65 -16.40
N ALA A 328 7.40 8.55 -17.33
CA ALA A 328 8.26 9.69 -17.63
C ALA A 328 8.34 10.66 -16.44
N ALA A 329 7.22 10.97 -15.80
CA ALA A 329 7.20 11.82 -14.61
C ALA A 329 8.02 11.22 -13.44
N ILE A 330 8.04 9.89 -13.30
CA ILE A 330 8.90 9.21 -12.33
C ILE A 330 10.37 9.38 -12.71
N ASP A 331 10.73 9.12 -13.98
CA ASP A 331 12.10 9.25 -14.49
C ASP A 331 12.62 10.68 -14.31
N ASP A 332 11.84 11.69 -14.70
CA ASP A 332 12.17 13.11 -14.53
C ASP A 332 12.40 13.45 -13.06
N THR A 333 11.54 12.96 -12.16
CA THR A 333 11.65 13.25 -10.72
C THR A 333 12.91 12.67 -10.10
N VAL A 334 13.33 11.46 -10.52
CA VAL A 334 14.54 10.81 -9.98
C VAL A 334 15.80 11.37 -10.60
N SER A 335 15.78 11.67 -11.93
CA SER A 335 16.94 12.17 -12.67
C SER A 335 17.29 13.61 -12.35
N ALA A 336 16.28 14.44 -12.08
CA ALA A 336 16.42 15.86 -11.80
C ALA A 336 15.47 16.25 -10.66
N PRO A 337 15.79 15.86 -9.41
CA PRO A 337 14.96 16.20 -8.26
C PRO A 337 14.72 17.70 -8.19
N MET A 338 13.48 18.12 -7.95
CA MET A 338 13.15 19.52 -7.74
C MET A 338 14.00 20.08 -6.60
N ALA A 339 14.57 21.29 -6.81
CA ALA A 339 15.23 21.97 -5.72
C ALA A 339 14.23 22.20 -4.58
N TYR A 340 14.54 21.72 -3.39
CA TYR A 340 13.75 22.05 -2.21
C TYR A 340 13.90 23.55 -1.96
N PRO A 341 12.81 24.31 -1.82
CA PRO A 341 12.92 25.76 -1.56
C PRO A 341 13.73 25.95 -0.28
N PRO A 342 14.70 26.89 -0.28
CA PRO A 342 15.40 27.24 0.95
C PRO A 342 14.37 27.67 2.00
N PRO A 343 14.64 27.45 3.30
CA PRO A 343 13.75 27.92 4.34
C PRO A 343 13.53 29.41 4.16
N ARG A 344 12.27 29.87 4.06
CA ARG A 344 11.95 31.30 4.06
C ARG A 344 12.49 31.86 5.37
N ARG A 345 13.47 32.77 5.25
CA ARG A 345 14.06 33.50 6.38
C ARG A 345 13.02 34.37 7.05
#